data_1d20952380dfa81826b20726e1153436
#
_entry.id   1d20952380dfa81826b20726e1153436
#
_cell.length_a   1.000
_cell.length_b   1.000
_cell.length_c   1.000
_cell.angle_alpha   90.00
_cell.angle_beta   90.00
_cell.angle_gamma   90.00
#
_symmetry.space_group_name_H-M   'P 1'
#
loop_
_entity.id
_entity.type
_entity.pdbx_description
1 polymer ?
#
loop_
_entity_poly.entity_id
_entity_poly.type
_entity_poly.pdbx_seq_one_letter_code
_entity_poly.pdbx_strand_id
1 'polypeptide(L)'
;FVMDMEGLGYGEALRHLAKKYGIDIQEEEMTDDQLVRQNERESLLIILEYAKEFFKKQLYDTDEGKSIALPYFKERGFSDATLQSFDLGYSPEAWDAFLKSALKQGFSQEIIEKAGLVTQKNDDGKVYDRFRNRVIFPIHNVSGKIIAFGARILRNDTKNQAKYLNSPETEVYHKSATLYGISQAKNEIRSKDVCYLVEGYTDVISLHQAGIKNVVASSGTSLTIEQIKLIGRFTQHVTVLYDGDSAGIKAALRGMDLILEEGLQVNLVVFPEGNDPDSFVRKIGSEAFVDYIKKEAKDVISFQANLFKEEAGDDPFKKAEMIKEMVQSISKIPDAIQRSLFIQKTASMMRMDEDVLLAELNKIQLKKMKGASNEPQQISAQQYAEVRDLIEPVQGDQTVEVQNLAYYQELECVRLMINYGHLEINPTQAPGLTVVHYLIDELEGTVFQTPLFIRILDLCKQEFAAQRAPKPDFFLHHADEEIQSFSINISSDKHSVSSEWKDKHEIRVNTDEEMLEDLAYKNVLRLRKVYNDQHLQEVLSKLDSLQADSPEMDGVLLEFLRLKEIQKNISQELGTVIEK
;
A
#
# COMPACT_ATOMS: atom_id res chain seq x y z
N PHE A 1 -3.29 -15.44 -3.47
CA PHE A 1 -2.45 -16.05 -2.42
C PHE A 1 -1.13 -16.62 -2.99
N VAL A 2 -1.15 -17.60 -3.94
CA VAL A 2 0.08 -18.16 -4.52
C VAL A 2 0.89 -17.11 -5.30
N MET A 3 0.22 -16.25 -6.06
CA MET A 3 0.84 -15.12 -6.73
C MET A 3 1.60 -14.22 -5.75
N ASP A 4 0.94 -13.86 -4.65
CA ASP A 4 1.51 -12.97 -3.63
C ASP A 4 2.60 -13.64 -2.79
N MET A 5 2.43 -14.93 -2.52
CA MET A 5 3.36 -15.70 -1.69
C MET A 5 4.65 -16.06 -2.43
N GLU A 6 4.55 -16.42 -3.70
CA GLU A 6 5.67 -16.90 -4.50
C GLU A 6 6.18 -15.85 -5.51
N GLY A 7 5.52 -14.68 -5.60
CA GLY A 7 5.88 -13.63 -6.55
C GLY A 7 5.67 -14.04 -8.00
N LEU A 8 4.69 -14.91 -8.25
CA LEU A 8 4.36 -15.45 -9.58
C LEU A 8 3.29 -14.59 -10.25
N GLY A 9 3.31 -14.49 -11.57
CA GLY A 9 2.18 -13.98 -12.33
C GLY A 9 0.97 -14.92 -12.23
N TYR A 10 -0.24 -14.43 -12.60
CA TYR A 10 -1.47 -15.23 -12.50
C TYR A 10 -1.37 -16.59 -13.21
N GLY A 11 -0.90 -16.60 -14.46
CA GLY A 11 -0.69 -17.84 -15.23
C GLY A 11 0.36 -18.78 -14.63
N GLU A 12 1.46 -18.22 -14.08
CA GLU A 12 2.49 -19.02 -13.39
C GLU A 12 1.96 -19.62 -12.10
N ALA A 13 1.15 -18.88 -11.35
CA ALA A 13 0.52 -19.35 -10.11
C ALA A 13 -0.49 -20.47 -10.39
N LEU A 14 -1.28 -20.34 -11.46
CA LEU A 14 -2.19 -21.40 -11.91
C LEU A 14 -1.43 -22.67 -12.32
N ARG A 15 -0.37 -22.55 -13.13
CA ARG A 15 0.48 -23.68 -13.52
C ARG A 15 1.15 -24.34 -12.31
N HIS A 16 1.61 -23.53 -11.36
CA HIS A 16 2.18 -24.05 -10.11
C HIS A 16 1.16 -24.89 -9.33
N LEU A 17 -0.06 -24.37 -9.18
CA LEU A 17 -1.14 -25.08 -8.50
C LEU A 17 -1.58 -26.33 -9.26
N ALA A 18 -1.77 -26.25 -10.56
CA ALA A 18 -2.14 -27.38 -11.40
C ALA A 18 -1.09 -28.51 -11.32
N LYS A 19 0.19 -28.18 -11.42
CA LYS A 19 1.28 -29.15 -11.25
C LYS A 19 1.27 -29.78 -9.85
N LYS A 20 1.00 -28.96 -8.81
CA LYS A 20 0.95 -29.43 -7.43
C LYS A 20 -0.21 -30.37 -7.16
N TYR A 21 -1.35 -30.15 -7.80
CA TYR A 21 -2.58 -30.92 -7.59
C TYR A 21 -2.91 -31.90 -8.73
N GLY A 22 -2.03 -32.02 -9.74
CA GLY A 22 -2.23 -32.94 -10.88
C GLY A 22 -3.43 -32.57 -11.75
N ILE A 23 -3.72 -31.27 -11.88
CA ILE A 23 -4.84 -30.77 -12.70
C ILE A 23 -4.30 -30.40 -14.09
N ASP A 24 -4.87 -30.95 -15.15
CA ASP A 24 -4.57 -30.53 -16.52
C ASP A 24 -5.27 -29.20 -16.82
N ILE A 25 -4.48 -28.16 -17.12
CA ILE A 25 -4.99 -26.86 -17.54
C ILE A 25 -5.12 -26.85 -19.05
N GLN A 26 -6.31 -26.54 -19.58
CA GLN A 26 -6.45 -26.12 -20.97
C GLN A 26 -5.90 -24.70 -21.08
N GLU A 27 -4.73 -24.53 -21.70
CA GLU A 27 -4.16 -23.21 -21.96
C GLU A 27 -4.98 -22.56 -23.08
N GLU A 28 -5.58 -21.39 -22.81
CA GLU A 28 -6.06 -20.52 -23.88
C GLU A 28 -4.87 -20.11 -24.76
N GLU A 29 -5.04 -20.12 -26.07
CA GLU A 29 -4.02 -19.67 -27.01
C GLU A 29 -3.63 -18.22 -26.67
N MET A 30 -2.42 -18.04 -26.19
CA MET A 30 -1.85 -16.71 -25.95
C MET A 30 -1.78 -15.94 -27.27
N THR A 31 -2.05 -14.65 -27.25
CA THR A 31 -1.81 -13.80 -28.41
C THR A 31 -0.31 -13.78 -28.76
N ASP A 32 0.01 -13.59 -30.04
CA ASP A 32 1.41 -13.57 -30.51
C ASP A 32 2.25 -12.56 -29.70
N ASP A 33 1.71 -11.40 -29.33
CA ASP A 33 2.38 -10.40 -28.50
C ASP A 33 2.65 -10.88 -27.07
N GLN A 34 1.75 -11.64 -26.48
CA GLN A 34 1.93 -12.21 -25.13
C GLN A 34 3.01 -13.30 -25.15
N LEU A 35 3.04 -14.12 -26.20
CA LEU A 35 4.06 -15.14 -26.41
C LEU A 35 5.45 -14.51 -26.61
N VAL A 36 5.55 -13.43 -27.39
CA VAL A 36 6.81 -12.71 -27.61
C VAL A 36 7.33 -12.13 -26.28
N ARG A 37 6.49 -11.44 -25.49
CA ARG A 37 6.88 -10.90 -24.18
C ARG A 37 7.28 -11.99 -23.19
N GLN A 38 6.56 -13.10 -23.14
CA GLN A 38 6.91 -14.21 -22.27
C GLN A 38 8.26 -14.83 -22.66
N ASN A 39 8.51 -15.06 -23.95
CA ASN A 39 9.77 -15.59 -24.46
C ASN A 39 10.93 -14.62 -24.18
N GLU A 40 10.71 -13.32 -24.32
CA GLU A 40 11.70 -12.29 -23.98
C GLU A 40 12.04 -12.30 -22.49
N ARG A 41 11.05 -12.32 -21.61
CA ARG A 41 11.22 -12.42 -20.16
C ARG A 41 11.98 -13.69 -19.75
N GLU A 42 11.65 -14.83 -20.34
CA GLU A 42 12.37 -16.08 -20.09
C GLU A 42 13.82 -15.99 -20.56
N SER A 43 14.07 -15.42 -21.73
CA SER A 43 15.42 -15.20 -22.27
C SER A 43 16.25 -14.29 -21.36
N LEU A 44 15.64 -13.23 -20.80
CA LEU A 44 16.30 -12.36 -19.81
C LEU A 44 16.68 -13.12 -18.54
N LEU A 45 15.80 -13.97 -18.01
CA LEU A 45 16.09 -14.76 -16.81
C LEU A 45 17.21 -15.78 -17.08
N ILE A 46 17.26 -16.40 -18.27
CA ILE A 46 18.31 -17.36 -18.63
C ILE A 46 19.68 -16.67 -18.71
N ILE A 47 19.77 -15.51 -19.35
CA ILE A 47 21.07 -14.80 -19.44
C ILE A 47 21.52 -14.23 -18.09
N LEU A 48 20.59 -13.79 -17.22
CA LEU A 48 20.92 -13.32 -15.88
C LEU A 48 21.42 -14.47 -15.00
N GLU A 49 20.84 -15.65 -15.11
CA GLU A 49 21.35 -16.85 -14.45
C GLU A 49 22.75 -17.24 -14.96
N TYR A 50 22.98 -17.17 -16.29
CA TYR A 50 24.30 -17.36 -16.86
C TYR A 50 25.31 -16.31 -16.35
N ALA A 51 24.91 -15.05 -16.24
CA ALA A 51 25.76 -13.98 -15.73
C ALA A 51 26.16 -14.23 -14.26
N LYS A 52 25.23 -14.71 -13.43
CA LYS A 52 25.53 -15.10 -12.03
C LYS A 52 26.62 -16.16 -12.02
N GLU A 53 26.47 -17.24 -12.78
CA GLU A 53 27.48 -18.32 -12.83
C GLU A 53 28.83 -17.81 -13.38
N PHE A 54 28.81 -16.92 -14.37
CA PHE A 54 30.02 -16.27 -14.87
C PHE A 54 30.73 -15.48 -13.76
N PHE A 55 30.03 -14.58 -13.05
CA PHE A 55 30.64 -13.76 -12.01
C PHE A 55 31.10 -14.59 -10.79
N LYS A 56 30.39 -15.65 -10.47
CA LYS A 56 30.78 -16.61 -9.44
C LYS A 56 32.07 -17.35 -9.84
N LYS A 57 32.17 -17.80 -11.08
CA LYS A 57 33.37 -18.42 -11.63
C LYS A 57 34.56 -17.43 -11.63
N GLN A 58 34.33 -16.17 -12.01
CA GLN A 58 35.37 -15.14 -11.92
C GLN A 58 35.90 -14.95 -10.50
N LEU A 59 35.03 -15.03 -9.48
CA LEU A 59 35.43 -14.91 -8.09
C LEU A 59 36.31 -16.06 -7.61
N TYR A 60 35.97 -17.30 -7.96
CA TYR A 60 36.60 -18.49 -7.36
C TYR A 60 37.71 -19.11 -8.22
N ASP A 61 37.64 -18.99 -9.56
CA ASP A 61 38.51 -19.74 -10.47
C ASP A 61 39.64 -18.89 -11.05
N THR A 62 39.53 -17.53 -11.01
CA THR A 62 40.56 -16.65 -11.58
C THR A 62 41.52 -16.12 -10.50
N ASP A 63 42.76 -15.82 -10.93
CA ASP A 63 43.75 -15.22 -10.04
C ASP A 63 43.35 -13.83 -9.56
N GLU A 64 42.71 -13.04 -10.44
CA GLU A 64 42.17 -11.71 -10.11
C GLU A 64 41.06 -11.81 -9.05
N GLY A 65 40.12 -12.73 -9.21
CA GLY A 65 39.06 -12.99 -8.22
C GLY A 65 39.62 -13.40 -6.85
N LYS A 66 40.59 -14.32 -6.85
CA LYS A 66 41.22 -14.84 -5.63
C LYS A 66 42.09 -13.80 -4.92
N SER A 67 42.80 -12.94 -5.68
CA SER A 67 43.74 -11.98 -5.11
C SER A 67 43.12 -10.63 -4.76
N ILE A 68 41.99 -10.25 -5.37
CA ILE A 68 41.37 -8.93 -5.20
C ILE A 68 40.00 -9.02 -4.55
N ALA A 69 39.08 -9.85 -5.11
CA ALA A 69 37.69 -9.84 -4.70
C ALA A 69 37.43 -10.71 -3.46
N LEU A 70 38.01 -11.91 -3.36
CA LEU A 70 37.88 -12.75 -2.19
C LEU A 70 38.44 -12.11 -0.91
N PRO A 71 39.64 -11.48 -0.91
CA PRO A 71 40.13 -10.74 0.24
C PRO A 71 39.17 -9.68 0.74
N TYR A 72 38.56 -8.91 -0.17
CA TYR A 72 37.54 -7.91 0.19
C TYR A 72 36.39 -8.50 1.00
N PHE A 73 35.83 -9.64 0.57
CA PHE A 73 34.75 -10.31 1.30
C PHE A 73 35.26 -10.91 2.63
N LYS A 74 36.46 -11.47 2.65
CA LYS A 74 37.07 -12.03 3.89
C LYS A 74 37.41 -10.96 4.92
N GLU A 75 37.90 -9.79 4.51
CA GLU A 75 38.13 -8.64 5.38
C GLU A 75 36.85 -8.12 6.01
N ARG A 76 35.70 -8.27 5.30
CA ARG A 76 34.38 -8.01 5.85
C ARG A 76 33.85 -9.14 6.75
N GLY A 77 34.61 -10.22 6.91
CA GLY A 77 34.23 -11.34 7.75
C GLY A 77 33.23 -12.31 7.13
N PHE A 78 32.98 -12.24 5.80
CA PHE A 78 32.02 -13.14 5.17
C PHE A 78 32.59 -14.54 5.02
N SER A 79 31.82 -15.56 5.45
CA SER A 79 32.14 -16.97 5.31
C SER A 79 31.86 -17.44 3.87
N ASP A 80 32.51 -18.56 3.47
CA ASP A 80 32.25 -19.15 2.15
C ASP A 80 30.79 -19.61 2.00
N ALA A 81 30.17 -20.11 3.05
CA ALA A 81 28.77 -20.46 3.08
C ALA A 81 27.86 -19.23 2.80
N THR A 82 28.20 -18.07 3.37
CA THR A 82 27.51 -16.82 3.12
C THR A 82 27.68 -16.34 1.69
N LEU A 83 28.92 -16.37 1.16
CA LEU A 83 29.18 -16.00 -0.23
C LEU A 83 28.38 -16.85 -1.21
N GLN A 84 28.25 -18.15 -0.96
CA GLN A 84 27.45 -19.09 -1.75
C GLN A 84 25.94 -18.85 -1.59
N SER A 85 25.45 -18.58 -0.38
CA SER A 85 24.03 -18.36 -0.09
C SER A 85 23.46 -17.10 -0.77
N PHE A 86 24.31 -16.11 -1.02
CA PHE A 86 23.95 -14.89 -1.74
C PHE A 86 24.47 -14.84 -3.17
N ASP A 87 25.07 -15.94 -3.68
CA ASP A 87 25.62 -16.07 -5.03
C ASP A 87 26.63 -14.97 -5.39
N LEU A 88 27.40 -14.49 -4.41
CA LEU A 88 28.31 -13.36 -4.61
C LEU A 88 29.35 -13.66 -5.67
N GLY A 89 29.71 -12.66 -6.45
CA GLY A 89 30.59 -12.81 -7.59
C GLY A 89 31.58 -11.65 -7.76
N TYR A 90 32.35 -11.74 -8.83
CA TYR A 90 33.29 -10.70 -9.24
C TYR A 90 33.21 -10.46 -10.75
N SER A 91 33.25 -9.22 -11.16
CA SER A 91 33.39 -8.81 -12.56
C SER A 91 34.79 -8.26 -12.79
N PRO A 92 35.59 -8.87 -13.70
CA PRO A 92 36.97 -8.52 -13.94
C PRO A 92 37.13 -7.10 -14.53
N GLU A 93 38.37 -6.60 -14.55
CA GLU A 93 38.68 -5.25 -15.08
C GLU A 93 38.54 -5.16 -16.61
N ALA A 94 38.61 -6.29 -17.32
CA ALA A 94 38.50 -6.36 -18.77
C ALA A 94 37.20 -5.69 -19.29
N TRP A 95 37.30 -5.09 -20.48
CA TRP A 95 36.21 -4.30 -21.07
C TRP A 95 35.03 -5.12 -21.56
N ASP A 96 35.25 -6.36 -21.97
CA ASP A 96 34.29 -7.20 -22.70
C ASP A 96 34.39 -8.70 -22.31
N ALA A 97 34.82 -8.98 -21.09
CA ALA A 97 35.01 -10.35 -20.63
C ALA A 97 33.67 -11.12 -20.59
N PHE A 98 32.63 -10.51 -20.01
CA PHE A 98 31.29 -11.09 -19.98
C PHE A 98 30.70 -11.14 -21.39
N LEU A 99 30.74 -10.02 -22.12
CA LEU A 99 30.19 -9.95 -23.50
C LEU A 99 30.74 -11.06 -24.39
N LYS A 100 32.07 -11.25 -24.45
CA LYS A 100 32.70 -12.32 -25.22
C LYS A 100 32.27 -13.72 -24.77
N SER A 101 32.14 -13.91 -23.45
CA SER A 101 31.70 -15.19 -22.87
C SER A 101 30.25 -15.50 -23.25
N ALA A 102 29.35 -14.51 -23.14
CA ALA A 102 27.94 -14.68 -23.47
C ALA A 102 27.70 -14.92 -24.98
N LEU A 103 28.38 -14.16 -25.86
CA LEU A 103 28.32 -14.37 -27.31
C LEU A 103 28.82 -15.75 -27.69
N LYS A 104 29.93 -16.24 -27.08
CA LYS A 104 30.45 -17.60 -27.31
C LYS A 104 29.45 -18.68 -26.89
N GLN A 105 28.63 -18.41 -25.87
CA GLN A 105 27.59 -19.34 -25.41
C GLN A 105 26.33 -19.32 -26.29
N GLY A 106 26.25 -18.40 -27.27
CA GLY A 106 25.14 -18.30 -28.21
C GLY A 106 24.07 -17.25 -27.86
N PHE A 107 24.28 -16.43 -26.83
CA PHE A 107 23.36 -15.31 -26.56
C PHE A 107 23.52 -14.22 -27.62
N SER A 108 22.41 -13.62 -28.05
CA SER A 108 22.47 -12.47 -28.95
C SER A 108 22.90 -11.21 -28.19
N GLN A 109 23.58 -10.29 -28.87
CA GLN A 109 23.98 -9.01 -28.28
C GLN A 109 22.75 -8.23 -27.78
N GLU A 110 21.64 -8.29 -28.51
CA GLU A 110 20.38 -7.63 -28.14
C GLU A 110 19.86 -8.07 -26.75
N ILE A 111 19.84 -9.39 -26.48
CA ILE A 111 19.37 -9.87 -25.15
C ILE A 111 20.36 -9.51 -24.05
N ILE A 112 21.67 -9.45 -24.34
CA ILE A 112 22.69 -9.01 -23.37
C ILE A 112 22.49 -7.54 -23.00
N GLU A 113 22.18 -6.68 -23.98
CA GLU A 113 21.89 -5.26 -23.79
C GLU A 113 20.58 -5.06 -23.01
N LYS A 114 19.50 -5.75 -23.40
CA LYS A 114 18.20 -5.72 -22.70
C LYS A 114 18.29 -6.19 -21.24
N ALA A 115 19.18 -7.12 -20.94
CA ALA A 115 19.46 -7.54 -19.57
C ALA A 115 20.26 -6.52 -18.75
N GLY A 116 20.74 -5.43 -19.37
CA GLY A 116 21.52 -4.40 -18.71
C GLY A 116 22.91 -4.84 -18.24
N LEU A 117 23.46 -5.90 -18.85
CA LEU A 117 24.77 -6.46 -18.52
C LEU A 117 25.93 -5.76 -19.25
N VAL A 118 25.61 -5.10 -20.33
CA VAL A 118 26.52 -4.29 -21.12
C VAL A 118 25.97 -2.89 -21.33
N THR A 119 26.80 -1.96 -21.76
CA THR A 119 26.42 -0.58 -22.08
C THR A 119 27.16 -0.11 -23.32
N GLN A 120 26.52 0.77 -24.09
CA GLN A 120 27.11 1.33 -25.30
C GLN A 120 27.71 2.71 -24.99
N LYS A 121 28.88 2.99 -25.53
CA LYS A 121 29.49 4.30 -25.43
C LYS A 121 28.92 5.24 -26.50
N ASN A 122 28.51 6.43 -26.11
CA ASN A 122 27.79 7.38 -26.97
C ASN A 122 28.61 7.85 -28.20
N ASP A 123 29.95 7.78 -28.16
CA ASP A 123 30.81 8.40 -29.20
C ASP A 123 31.22 7.44 -30.35
N ASP A 124 31.37 6.14 -30.10
CA ASP A 124 31.92 5.19 -31.07
C ASP A 124 31.12 3.90 -31.21
N GLY A 125 29.95 3.81 -30.59
CA GLY A 125 29.05 2.66 -30.72
C GLY A 125 29.56 1.35 -30.11
N LYS A 126 30.73 1.37 -29.46
CA LYS A 126 31.33 0.17 -28.87
C LYS A 126 30.56 -0.25 -27.63
N VAL A 127 30.24 -1.53 -27.56
CA VAL A 127 29.59 -2.16 -26.41
C VAL A 127 30.64 -2.73 -25.47
N TYR A 128 30.46 -2.52 -24.17
CA TYR A 128 31.36 -3.00 -23.12
C TYR A 128 30.61 -3.44 -21.89
N ASP A 129 31.25 -4.28 -21.06
CA ASP A 129 30.67 -4.80 -19.82
C ASP A 129 30.32 -3.67 -18.86
N ARG A 130 29.08 -3.66 -18.35
CA ARG A 130 28.60 -2.64 -17.42
C ARG A 130 29.32 -2.69 -16.09
N PHE A 131 29.52 -3.90 -15.55
CA PHE A 131 30.13 -4.12 -14.25
C PHE A 131 31.59 -4.52 -14.42
N ARG A 132 32.50 -3.58 -14.31
CA ARG A 132 33.95 -3.84 -14.45
C ARG A 132 34.68 -3.51 -13.17
N ASN A 133 35.62 -4.38 -12.77
CA ASN A 133 36.42 -4.23 -11.54
C ASN A 133 35.55 -4.01 -10.31
N ARG A 134 34.51 -4.86 -10.14
CA ARG A 134 33.55 -4.75 -9.07
C ARG A 134 33.21 -6.10 -8.47
N VAL A 135 32.98 -6.13 -7.16
CA VAL A 135 32.27 -7.24 -6.53
C VAL A 135 30.79 -7.15 -6.86
N ILE A 136 30.18 -8.30 -7.06
CA ILE A 136 28.81 -8.45 -7.58
C ILE A 136 27.90 -9.00 -6.49
N PHE A 137 26.73 -8.37 -6.34
CA PHE A 137 25.64 -8.76 -5.47
C PHE A 137 24.43 -9.11 -6.33
N PRO A 138 24.17 -10.40 -6.59
CA PRO A 138 22.98 -10.81 -7.34
C PRO A 138 21.70 -10.44 -6.59
N ILE A 139 20.73 -9.89 -7.33
CA ILE A 139 19.44 -9.48 -6.81
C ILE A 139 18.40 -10.50 -7.24
N HIS A 140 17.74 -11.11 -6.24
CA HIS A 140 16.74 -12.14 -6.46
C HIS A 140 15.33 -11.55 -6.34
N ASN A 141 14.40 -12.05 -7.14
CA ASN A 141 12.98 -11.82 -6.89
C ASN A 141 12.49 -12.69 -5.72
N VAL A 142 11.21 -12.58 -5.36
CA VAL A 142 10.60 -13.35 -4.26
C VAL A 142 10.72 -14.86 -4.48
N SER A 143 10.66 -15.34 -5.71
CA SER A 143 10.78 -16.78 -6.04
C SER A 143 12.23 -17.29 -6.07
N GLY A 144 13.23 -16.43 -5.89
CA GLY A 144 14.65 -16.80 -5.89
C GLY A 144 15.33 -16.80 -7.27
N LYS A 145 14.65 -16.33 -8.32
CA LYS A 145 15.27 -16.14 -9.64
C LYS A 145 16.10 -14.85 -9.64
N ILE A 146 17.27 -14.88 -10.30
CA ILE A 146 18.09 -13.67 -10.48
C ILE A 146 17.40 -12.75 -11.47
N ILE A 147 17.24 -11.48 -11.08
CA ILE A 147 16.59 -10.44 -11.89
C ILE A 147 17.51 -9.25 -12.19
N ALA A 148 18.57 -9.06 -11.42
CA ALA A 148 19.48 -7.94 -11.58
C ALA A 148 20.77 -8.17 -10.78
N PHE A 149 21.68 -7.18 -10.85
CA PHE A 149 22.91 -7.14 -10.08
C PHE A 149 23.14 -5.78 -9.47
N GLY A 150 23.58 -5.76 -8.21
CA GLY A 150 24.29 -4.65 -7.61
C GLY A 150 25.79 -4.88 -7.72
N ALA A 151 26.57 -3.83 -7.79
CA ALA A 151 28.01 -3.94 -7.90
C ALA A 151 28.72 -2.84 -7.14
N ARG A 152 29.79 -3.18 -6.40
CA ARG A 152 30.61 -2.22 -5.65
C ARG A 152 32.03 -2.21 -6.17
N ILE A 153 32.57 -1.01 -6.40
CA ILE A 153 33.97 -0.84 -6.84
C ILE A 153 34.93 -1.17 -5.69
N LEU A 154 36.05 -1.83 -6.01
CA LEU A 154 37.06 -2.23 -5.03
C LEU A 154 38.16 -1.18 -4.84
N ARG A 155 38.45 -0.37 -5.86
CA ARG A 155 39.47 0.70 -5.81
C ARG A 155 38.83 2.06 -5.54
N ASN A 156 39.40 2.81 -4.60
CA ASN A 156 38.93 4.15 -4.24
C ASN A 156 39.62 5.30 -5.03
N ASP A 157 40.51 4.98 -5.96
CA ASP A 157 41.36 5.91 -6.65
C ASP A 157 40.74 6.61 -7.89
N THR A 158 39.52 6.21 -8.25
CA THR A 158 38.82 6.83 -9.38
C THR A 158 37.82 7.89 -8.89
N LYS A 159 38.26 9.17 -8.90
CA LYS A 159 37.43 10.32 -8.46
C LYS A 159 36.09 10.51 -9.16
N ASN A 160 35.79 9.76 -10.23
CA ASN A 160 34.60 9.94 -11.07
C ASN A 160 33.72 8.67 -11.21
N GLN A 161 33.93 7.61 -10.43
CA GLN A 161 33.11 6.40 -10.51
C GLN A 161 32.24 6.23 -9.26
N ALA A 162 30.94 5.93 -9.47
CA ALA A 162 30.02 5.64 -8.39
C ALA A 162 30.51 4.43 -7.56
N LYS A 163 30.54 4.55 -6.24
CA LYS A 163 30.90 3.49 -5.29
C LYS A 163 30.05 2.24 -5.52
N TYR A 164 28.75 2.42 -5.69
CA TYR A 164 27.79 1.37 -6.04
C TYR A 164 27.17 1.64 -7.40
N LEU A 165 26.94 0.57 -8.17
CA LEU A 165 26.29 0.58 -9.48
C LEU A 165 25.28 -0.57 -9.52
N ASN A 166 24.06 -0.27 -9.90
CA ASN A 166 23.01 -1.28 -10.08
C ASN A 166 22.70 -1.49 -11.55
N SER A 167 22.06 -2.64 -11.86
CA SER A 167 21.41 -2.85 -13.15
C SER A 167 20.45 -1.71 -13.47
N PRO A 168 20.25 -1.36 -14.75
CA PRO A 168 19.18 -0.47 -15.17
C PRO A 168 17.82 -1.15 -14.99
N GLU A 169 16.74 -0.40 -15.18
CA GLU A 169 15.39 -0.95 -15.29
C GLU A 169 15.30 -1.90 -16.49
N THR A 170 14.62 -3.04 -16.32
CA THR A 170 14.40 -4.04 -17.38
C THR A 170 13.00 -4.63 -17.24
N GLU A 171 12.56 -5.44 -18.20
CA GLU A 171 11.29 -6.20 -18.14
C GLU A 171 11.15 -7.11 -16.90
N VAL A 172 12.25 -7.50 -16.27
CA VAL A 172 12.27 -8.39 -15.10
C VAL A 172 12.72 -7.70 -13.82
N TYR A 173 13.24 -6.48 -13.89
CA TYR A 173 13.78 -5.75 -12.75
C TYR A 173 13.26 -4.33 -12.68
N HIS A 174 12.50 -4.04 -11.64
CA HIS A 174 12.09 -2.70 -11.26
C HIS A 174 12.66 -2.38 -9.89
N LYS A 175 13.61 -1.45 -9.85
CA LYS A 175 14.34 -1.11 -8.62
C LYS A 175 13.40 -0.61 -7.52
N SER A 176 12.39 0.16 -7.90
CA SER A 176 11.35 0.66 -7.00
C SER A 176 10.47 -0.43 -6.38
N ALA A 177 10.38 -1.61 -7.00
CA ALA A 177 9.54 -2.72 -6.54
C ALA A 177 10.35 -3.92 -6.00
N THR A 178 11.66 -3.75 -5.84
CA THR A 178 12.57 -4.84 -5.46
C THR A 178 13.25 -4.55 -4.13
N LEU A 179 13.35 -5.57 -3.27
CA LEU A 179 14.12 -5.54 -2.02
C LEU A 179 15.23 -6.58 -2.08
N TYR A 180 16.46 -6.17 -1.78
CA TYR A 180 17.57 -7.09 -1.67
C TYR A 180 17.42 -8.02 -0.45
N GLY A 181 17.67 -9.29 -0.63
CA GLY A 181 17.56 -10.29 0.42
C GLY A 181 16.15 -10.84 0.65
N ILE A 182 15.11 -10.36 -0.07
CA ILE A 182 13.72 -10.77 0.16
C ILE A 182 13.50 -12.27 -0.04
N SER A 183 14.18 -12.89 -1.02
CA SER A 183 14.09 -14.33 -1.27
C SER A 183 14.60 -15.15 -0.08
N GLN A 184 15.69 -14.72 0.51
CA GLN A 184 16.32 -15.36 1.68
C GLN A 184 15.54 -15.08 2.96
N ALA A 185 14.90 -13.89 3.06
CA ALA A 185 14.29 -13.40 4.29
C ALA A 185 12.80 -13.76 4.47
N LYS A 186 12.05 -13.97 3.39
CA LYS A 186 10.58 -14.09 3.40
C LYS A 186 10.02 -15.07 4.44
N ASN A 187 10.64 -16.23 4.60
CA ASN A 187 10.16 -17.25 5.53
C ASN A 187 10.43 -16.87 6.99
N GLU A 188 11.61 -16.27 7.27
CA GLU A 188 11.95 -15.78 8.61
C GLU A 188 11.12 -14.53 8.98
N ILE A 189 10.80 -13.66 8.02
CA ILE A 189 9.92 -12.52 8.24
C ILE A 189 8.54 -13.00 8.70
N ARG A 190 7.95 -13.99 8.01
CA ARG A 190 6.66 -14.58 8.42
C ARG A 190 6.75 -15.27 9.78
N SER A 191 7.78 -16.08 9.99
CA SER A 191 7.94 -16.85 11.23
C SER A 191 8.11 -15.97 12.46
N LYS A 192 8.83 -14.85 12.32
CA LYS A 192 9.10 -13.90 13.41
C LYS A 192 8.12 -12.74 13.46
N ASP A 193 7.25 -12.63 12.45
CA ASP A 193 6.30 -11.53 12.26
C ASP A 193 6.94 -10.14 12.38
N VAL A 194 8.17 -10.01 11.87
CA VAL A 194 8.90 -8.73 11.82
C VAL A 194 9.90 -8.71 10.68
N CYS A 195 9.97 -7.61 9.94
CA CYS A 195 10.96 -7.34 8.92
C CYS A 195 11.94 -6.27 9.39
N TYR A 196 13.23 -6.58 9.34
CA TYR A 196 14.28 -5.58 9.51
C TYR A 196 14.62 -4.96 8.16
N LEU A 197 14.56 -3.63 8.08
CA LEU A 197 14.88 -2.86 6.87
C LEU A 197 16.18 -2.11 7.08
N VAL A 198 17.16 -2.35 6.21
CA VAL A 198 18.47 -1.69 6.18
C VAL A 198 18.70 -1.00 4.83
N GLU A 199 19.81 -0.25 4.68
CA GLU A 199 20.11 0.48 3.46
C GLU A 199 20.85 -0.34 2.41
N GLY A 200 21.83 -1.14 2.81
CA GLY A 200 22.86 -1.70 1.94
C GLY A 200 22.86 -3.22 1.82
N TYR A 201 23.52 -3.68 0.75
CA TYR A 201 23.75 -5.11 0.49
C TYR A 201 24.53 -5.78 1.61
N THR A 202 25.58 -5.10 2.07
CA THR A 202 26.49 -5.65 3.10
C THR A 202 25.82 -5.81 4.44
N ASP A 203 24.89 -4.91 4.79
CA ASP A 203 24.15 -4.98 6.04
C ASP A 203 23.26 -6.23 6.07
N VAL A 204 22.53 -6.49 4.97
CA VAL A 204 21.72 -7.70 4.81
C VAL A 204 22.58 -8.95 4.98
N ILE A 205 23.72 -9.00 4.29
CA ILE A 205 24.59 -10.20 4.29
C ILE A 205 25.18 -10.44 5.69
N SER A 206 25.65 -9.38 6.35
CA SER A 206 26.24 -9.46 7.70
C SER A 206 25.21 -9.90 8.74
N LEU A 207 24.03 -9.31 8.73
CA LEU A 207 22.95 -9.67 9.64
C LEU A 207 22.46 -11.10 9.39
N HIS A 208 22.32 -11.49 8.14
CA HIS A 208 21.94 -12.86 7.77
C HIS A 208 22.97 -13.86 8.24
N GLN A 209 24.27 -13.58 8.07
CA GLN A 209 25.36 -14.43 8.56
C GLN A 209 25.35 -14.54 10.09
N ALA A 210 24.99 -13.47 10.80
CA ALA A 210 24.83 -13.46 12.24
C ALA A 210 23.55 -14.19 12.72
N GLY A 211 22.77 -14.82 11.82
CA GLY A 211 21.54 -15.55 12.15
C GLY A 211 20.27 -14.66 12.18
N ILE A 212 20.39 -13.37 11.87
CA ILE A 212 19.27 -12.43 11.78
C ILE A 212 18.81 -12.41 10.33
N LYS A 213 17.98 -13.42 9.96
CA LYS A 213 17.63 -13.69 8.56
C LYS A 213 16.42 -12.94 8.04
N ASN A 214 15.63 -12.32 8.90
CA ASN A 214 14.45 -11.53 8.55
C ASN A 214 14.79 -10.08 8.16
N VAL A 215 15.83 -9.90 7.35
CA VAL A 215 16.40 -8.60 6.96
C VAL A 215 16.40 -8.40 5.46
N VAL A 216 16.03 -7.20 5.00
CA VAL A 216 16.01 -6.78 3.59
C VAL A 216 16.59 -5.37 3.44
N ALA A 217 17.00 -5.00 2.22
CA ALA A 217 17.47 -3.64 1.94
C ALA A 217 16.78 -3.01 0.72
N SER A 218 16.59 -1.68 0.78
CA SER A 218 16.14 -0.86 -0.37
C SER A 218 17.24 -0.64 -1.42
N SER A 219 18.50 -0.88 -1.05
CA SER A 219 19.68 -0.97 -1.93
C SER A 219 19.95 0.25 -2.81
N GLY A 220 20.12 1.41 -2.15
CA GLY A 220 20.58 2.65 -2.79
C GLY A 220 19.48 3.44 -3.52
N THR A 221 18.22 3.26 -3.08
CA THR A 221 17.09 4.14 -3.36
C THR A 221 16.44 4.57 -2.05
N SER A 222 15.77 5.72 -2.05
CA SER A 222 14.78 6.00 -1.01
C SER A 222 13.72 4.90 -1.02
N LEU A 223 13.23 4.54 0.16
CA LEU A 223 12.16 3.54 0.30
C LEU A 223 10.92 3.96 -0.52
N THR A 224 10.32 3.01 -1.22
CA THR A 224 9.15 3.24 -2.09
C THR A 224 7.90 2.53 -1.56
N ILE A 225 6.75 2.97 -2.05
CA ILE A 225 5.44 2.38 -1.70
C ILE A 225 5.38 0.90 -2.14
N GLU A 226 5.91 0.57 -3.31
CA GLU A 226 5.93 -0.79 -3.85
C GLU A 226 6.78 -1.73 -2.97
N GLN A 227 7.93 -1.24 -2.49
CA GLN A 227 8.78 -1.99 -1.56
C GLN A 227 8.08 -2.21 -0.22
N ILE A 228 7.37 -1.20 0.31
CA ILE A 228 6.58 -1.33 1.53
C ILE A 228 5.44 -2.33 1.36
N LYS A 229 4.70 -2.24 0.27
CA LYS A 229 3.65 -3.22 -0.09
C LYS A 229 4.22 -4.64 -0.22
N LEU A 230 5.45 -4.77 -0.74
CA LEU A 230 6.12 -6.08 -0.80
C LEU A 230 6.40 -6.64 0.60
N ILE A 231 6.86 -5.82 1.56
CA ILE A 231 7.02 -6.24 2.96
C ILE A 231 5.67 -6.62 3.57
N GLY A 232 4.64 -5.81 3.35
CA GLY A 232 3.29 -6.01 3.87
C GLY A 232 2.63 -7.34 3.50
N ARG A 233 3.11 -8.02 2.44
CA ARG A 233 2.69 -9.39 2.10
C ARG A 233 3.18 -10.45 3.11
N PHE A 234 4.17 -10.13 3.91
CA PHE A 234 4.82 -11.09 4.81
C PHE A 234 4.65 -10.76 6.29
N THR A 235 4.51 -9.49 6.65
CA THR A 235 4.33 -9.02 8.03
C THR A 235 3.74 -7.62 8.06
N GLN A 236 3.05 -7.28 9.16
CA GLN A 236 2.61 -5.92 9.45
C GLN A 236 3.63 -5.11 10.26
N HIS A 237 4.74 -5.74 10.70
CA HIS A 237 5.71 -5.13 11.60
C HIS A 237 7.04 -4.89 10.89
N VAL A 238 7.47 -3.64 10.82
CA VAL A 238 8.75 -3.23 10.23
C VAL A 238 9.61 -2.56 11.29
N THR A 239 10.87 -2.95 11.37
CA THR A 239 11.86 -2.23 12.17
C THR A 239 12.96 -1.72 11.25
N VAL A 240 13.07 -0.41 11.14
CA VAL A 240 14.08 0.25 10.33
C VAL A 240 15.36 0.37 11.14
N LEU A 241 16.46 -0.14 10.61
CA LEU A 241 17.78 -0.12 11.22
C LEU A 241 18.64 0.89 10.46
N TYR A 242 18.89 2.04 11.08
CA TYR A 242 19.50 3.19 10.40
C TYR A 242 20.84 3.58 10.99
N ASP A 243 21.73 4.07 10.12
CA ASP A 243 22.99 4.67 10.51
C ASP A 243 22.74 5.94 11.33
N GLY A 244 23.54 6.17 12.38
CA GLY A 244 23.33 7.29 13.31
C GLY A 244 23.71 8.67 12.81
N ASP A 245 23.80 8.92 11.49
CA ASP A 245 24.11 10.24 10.94
C ASP A 245 22.87 11.12 10.75
N SER A 246 23.06 12.44 10.73
CA SER A 246 21.94 13.41 10.65
C SER A 246 21.18 13.39 9.32
N ALA A 247 21.82 12.99 8.22
CA ALA A 247 21.18 12.86 6.91
C ALA A 247 20.31 11.60 6.88
N GLY A 248 20.79 10.50 7.47
CA GLY A 248 20.07 9.25 7.64
C GLY A 248 18.80 9.42 8.47
N ILE A 249 18.85 10.18 9.57
CA ILE A 249 17.67 10.43 10.43
C ILE A 249 16.51 11.06 9.65
N LYS A 250 16.76 12.07 8.83
CA LYS A 250 15.71 12.72 8.01
C LYS A 250 15.16 11.78 6.92
N ALA A 251 16.01 10.93 6.36
CA ALA A 251 15.59 9.92 5.40
C ALA A 251 14.75 8.82 6.09
N ALA A 252 15.16 8.41 7.30
CA ALA A 252 14.43 7.47 8.12
C ALA A 252 13.02 7.94 8.45
N LEU A 253 12.86 9.17 8.95
CA LEU A 253 11.55 9.74 9.27
C LEU A 253 10.61 9.76 8.06
N ARG A 254 11.12 10.14 6.87
CA ARG A 254 10.31 10.08 5.63
C ARG A 254 9.92 8.65 5.25
N GLY A 255 10.85 7.70 5.41
CA GLY A 255 10.58 6.28 5.18
C GLY A 255 9.53 5.72 6.15
N MET A 256 9.62 6.08 7.43
CA MET A 256 8.64 5.70 8.45
C MET A 256 7.25 6.24 8.14
N ASP A 257 7.17 7.49 7.70
CA ASP A 257 5.91 8.12 7.29
C ASP A 257 5.21 7.34 6.15
N LEU A 258 5.98 6.89 5.13
CA LEU A 258 5.46 6.08 4.04
C LEU A 258 4.99 4.70 4.54
N ILE A 259 5.72 4.08 5.49
CA ILE A 259 5.34 2.80 6.09
C ILE A 259 4.02 2.94 6.87
N LEU A 260 3.84 4.03 7.62
CA LEU A 260 2.61 4.34 8.33
C LEU A 260 1.43 4.57 7.37
N GLU A 261 1.64 5.28 6.26
CA GLU A 261 0.61 5.53 5.22
C GLU A 261 0.08 4.24 4.60
N GLU A 262 0.93 3.21 4.46
CA GLU A 262 0.53 1.89 3.98
C GLU A 262 -0.06 0.98 5.09
N GLY A 263 -0.25 1.51 6.30
CA GLY A 263 -0.92 0.83 7.41
C GLY A 263 -0.04 -0.17 8.16
N LEU A 264 1.27 -0.20 7.93
CA LEU A 264 2.19 -1.07 8.66
C LEU A 264 2.66 -0.39 9.95
N GLN A 265 2.96 -1.21 10.95
CA GLN A 265 3.56 -0.76 12.20
C GLN A 265 5.07 -0.61 12.02
N VAL A 266 5.62 0.55 12.38
CA VAL A 266 7.04 0.81 12.19
C VAL A 266 7.73 1.23 13.47
N ASN A 267 8.87 0.60 13.74
CA ASN A 267 9.84 1.01 14.75
C ASN A 267 11.15 1.43 14.10
N LEU A 268 11.91 2.26 14.78
CA LEU A 268 13.23 2.69 14.40
C LEU A 268 14.27 2.31 15.46
N VAL A 269 15.41 1.85 15.02
CA VAL A 269 16.60 1.67 15.83
C VAL A 269 17.73 2.50 15.23
N VAL A 270 18.34 3.35 16.04
CA VAL A 270 19.50 4.14 15.66
C VAL A 270 20.73 3.55 16.34
N PHE A 271 21.78 3.31 15.56
CA PHE A 271 23.03 2.81 16.10
C PHE A 271 23.90 3.94 16.67
N PRO A 272 24.83 3.64 17.59
CA PRO A 272 25.78 4.61 18.10
C PRO A 272 26.60 5.24 16.95
N GLU A 273 26.95 6.50 17.09
CA GLU A 273 27.70 7.28 16.10
C GLU A 273 28.90 6.51 15.53
N GLY A 274 29.02 6.50 14.19
CA GLY A 274 30.08 5.81 13.46
C GLY A 274 29.88 4.30 13.29
N ASN A 275 28.72 3.74 13.69
CA ASN A 275 28.38 2.35 13.44
C ASN A 275 27.18 2.25 12.49
N ASP A 276 27.30 1.35 11.52
CA ASP A 276 26.20 0.83 10.70
C ASP A 276 25.79 -0.58 11.20
N PRO A 277 24.69 -1.16 10.74
CA PRO A 277 24.27 -2.51 11.15
C PRO A 277 25.34 -3.58 10.96
N ASP A 278 26.10 -3.51 9.85
CA ASP A 278 27.21 -4.43 9.52
C ASP A 278 28.33 -4.36 10.58
N SER A 279 28.87 -3.17 10.83
CA SER A 279 29.95 -2.96 11.77
C SER A 279 29.53 -3.26 13.21
N PHE A 280 28.30 -2.90 13.58
CA PHE A 280 27.81 -3.05 14.93
C PHE A 280 27.56 -4.53 15.30
N VAL A 281 26.93 -5.32 14.42
CA VAL A 281 26.72 -6.75 14.66
C VAL A 281 28.05 -7.50 14.77
N ARG A 282 29.07 -7.12 13.99
CA ARG A 282 30.41 -7.71 14.09
C ARG A 282 31.11 -7.34 15.40
N LYS A 283 30.84 -6.15 15.93
CA LYS A 283 31.46 -5.65 17.16
C LYS A 283 30.90 -6.33 18.41
N ILE A 284 29.58 -6.48 18.52
CA ILE A 284 28.93 -6.93 19.75
C ILE A 284 28.41 -8.38 19.70
N GLY A 285 28.37 -8.99 18.51
CA GLY A 285 27.83 -10.34 18.30
C GLY A 285 26.31 -10.37 18.14
N SER A 286 25.78 -11.50 17.66
CA SER A 286 24.39 -11.64 17.26
C SER A 286 23.38 -11.54 18.41
N GLU A 287 23.66 -12.18 19.58
CA GLU A 287 22.74 -12.14 20.72
C GLU A 287 22.60 -10.72 21.28
N ALA A 288 23.73 -10.07 21.55
CA ALA A 288 23.76 -8.71 22.06
C ALA A 288 23.12 -7.71 21.04
N PHE A 289 23.26 -7.96 19.74
CA PHE A 289 22.64 -7.14 18.70
C PHE A 289 21.10 -7.28 18.71
N VAL A 290 20.58 -8.49 18.83
CA VAL A 290 19.13 -8.72 18.93
C VAL A 290 18.55 -8.07 20.19
N ASP A 291 19.26 -8.19 21.33
CA ASP A 291 18.84 -7.55 22.58
C ASP A 291 18.90 -6.03 22.48
N TYR A 292 19.92 -5.48 21.80
CA TYR A 292 20.01 -4.05 21.51
C TYR A 292 18.82 -3.56 20.70
N ILE A 293 18.47 -4.25 19.59
CA ILE A 293 17.31 -3.90 18.78
C ILE A 293 16.04 -3.89 19.63
N LYS A 294 15.79 -4.94 20.42
CA LYS A 294 14.58 -5.03 21.26
C LYS A 294 14.49 -3.89 22.27
N LYS A 295 15.61 -3.47 22.83
CA LYS A 295 15.68 -2.44 23.86
C LYS A 295 15.56 -1.03 23.27
N GLU A 296 16.20 -0.78 22.13
CA GLU A 296 16.30 0.57 21.53
C GLU A 296 15.25 0.84 20.46
N ALA A 297 14.46 -0.16 20.07
CA ALA A 297 13.36 0.02 19.12
C ALA A 297 12.33 1.01 19.67
N LYS A 298 12.10 2.10 18.95
CA LYS A 298 11.15 3.17 19.28
C LYS A 298 10.18 3.34 18.14
N ASP A 299 8.90 3.46 18.46
CA ASP A 299 7.93 3.91 17.45
C ASP A 299 8.23 5.35 17.01
N VAL A 300 7.62 5.75 15.88
CA VAL A 300 7.89 7.03 15.23
C VAL A 300 7.70 8.22 16.17
N ILE A 301 6.63 8.20 16.98
CA ILE A 301 6.29 9.30 17.88
C ILE A 301 7.28 9.39 19.04
N SER A 302 7.58 8.25 19.67
CA SER A 302 8.59 8.20 20.75
C SER A 302 9.98 8.61 20.23
N PHE A 303 10.31 8.24 18.99
CA PHE A 303 11.57 8.64 18.38
C PHE A 303 11.62 10.16 18.13
N GLN A 304 10.60 10.73 17.47
CA GLN A 304 10.49 12.16 17.23
C GLN A 304 10.57 12.94 18.56
N ALA A 305 9.82 12.53 19.58
CA ALA A 305 9.84 13.17 20.88
C ALA A 305 11.22 13.21 21.55
N ASN A 306 12.01 12.14 21.40
CA ASN A 306 13.36 12.10 21.94
C ASN A 306 14.33 13.01 21.16
N LEU A 307 14.32 12.94 19.83
CA LEU A 307 15.13 13.78 18.96
C LEU A 307 14.91 15.27 19.26
N PHE A 308 13.67 15.62 19.45
CA PHE A 308 13.26 16.99 19.67
C PHE A 308 13.55 17.51 21.09
N LYS A 309 13.54 16.65 22.11
CA LYS A 309 14.00 17.06 23.44
C LYS A 309 15.45 17.53 23.44
N GLU A 310 16.26 16.93 22.58
CA GLU A 310 17.66 17.30 22.42
C GLU A 310 17.83 18.62 21.66
N GLU A 311 17.00 18.90 20.63
CA GLU A 311 17.14 20.03 19.73
C GLU A 311 16.37 21.29 20.18
N ALA A 312 15.19 21.14 20.81
CA ALA A 312 14.30 22.27 21.10
C ALA A 312 14.62 22.99 22.43
N GLY A 313 15.26 22.30 23.37
CA GLY A 313 15.46 22.88 24.71
C GLY A 313 14.14 23.37 25.33
N ASP A 314 14.10 24.63 25.80
CA ASP A 314 12.90 25.26 26.37
C ASP A 314 12.21 26.26 25.42
N ASP A 315 12.58 26.31 24.13
CA ASP A 315 11.98 27.22 23.15
C ASP A 315 10.54 26.82 22.80
N PRO A 316 9.50 27.64 23.13
CA PRO A 316 8.11 27.32 22.87
C PRO A 316 7.77 27.22 21.36
N PHE A 317 8.43 28.00 20.52
CA PHE A 317 8.17 27.98 19.06
C PHE A 317 8.65 26.70 18.43
N LYS A 318 9.85 26.26 18.78
CA LYS A 318 10.38 24.97 18.33
C LYS A 318 9.55 23.80 18.83
N LYS A 319 9.10 23.84 20.11
CA LYS A 319 8.18 22.82 20.66
C LYS A 319 6.87 22.75 19.86
N ALA A 320 6.29 23.89 19.48
CA ALA A 320 5.06 23.93 18.71
C ALA A 320 5.24 23.38 17.28
N GLU A 321 6.34 23.72 16.61
CA GLU A 321 6.67 23.16 15.28
C GLU A 321 6.80 21.65 15.32
N MET A 322 7.52 21.14 16.27
CA MET A 322 7.75 19.75 16.58
C MET A 322 6.47 18.96 16.80
N ILE A 323 5.56 19.47 17.63
CA ILE A 323 4.26 18.86 17.91
C ILE A 323 3.44 18.77 16.61
N LYS A 324 3.49 19.82 15.75
CA LYS A 324 2.83 19.77 14.44
C LYS A 324 3.39 18.67 13.55
N GLU A 325 4.71 18.47 13.52
CA GLU A 325 5.32 17.36 12.76
C GLU A 325 4.89 16.00 13.30
N MET A 326 4.83 15.83 14.62
CA MET A 326 4.32 14.58 15.22
C MET A 326 2.85 14.33 14.84
N VAL A 327 1.99 15.33 14.95
CA VAL A 327 0.58 15.21 14.55
C VAL A 327 0.46 14.96 13.04
N GLN A 328 1.35 15.53 12.22
CA GLN A 328 1.40 15.26 10.79
C GLN A 328 1.74 13.80 10.49
N SER A 329 2.72 13.20 11.18
CA SER A 329 3.03 11.77 11.06
C SER A 329 1.85 10.90 11.53
N ILE A 330 1.20 11.24 12.65
CA ILE A 330 0.01 10.54 13.15
C ILE A 330 -1.14 10.62 12.11
N SER A 331 -1.31 11.76 11.43
CA SER A 331 -2.36 11.94 10.41
C SER A 331 -2.25 10.99 9.21
N LYS A 332 -1.09 10.34 9.04
CA LYS A 332 -0.80 9.39 7.96
C LYS A 332 -1.27 7.98 8.27
N ILE A 333 -1.46 7.63 9.54
CA ILE A 333 -1.94 6.32 9.97
C ILE A 333 -3.38 6.12 9.47
N PRO A 334 -3.69 5.05 8.70
CA PRO A 334 -5.04 4.85 8.17
C PRO A 334 -6.07 4.48 9.25
N ASP A 335 -5.65 3.73 10.27
CA ASP A 335 -6.53 3.25 11.34
C ASP A 335 -6.85 4.34 12.36
N ALA A 336 -8.15 4.62 12.57
CA ALA A 336 -8.60 5.70 13.45
C ALA A 336 -8.30 5.43 14.94
N ILE A 337 -8.34 4.16 15.37
CA ILE A 337 -8.08 3.77 16.76
C ILE A 337 -6.59 3.96 17.05
N GLN A 338 -5.72 3.52 16.15
CA GLN A 338 -4.29 3.73 16.29
C GLN A 338 -3.94 5.23 16.33
N ARG A 339 -4.55 6.06 15.45
CA ARG A 339 -4.36 7.51 15.50
C ARG A 339 -4.72 8.09 16.86
N SER A 340 -5.88 7.71 17.44
CA SER A 340 -6.32 8.18 18.76
C SER A 340 -5.32 7.79 19.85
N LEU A 341 -4.85 6.53 19.86
CA LEU A 341 -3.86 6.07 20.84
C LEU A 341 -2.52 6.82 20.72
N PHE A 342 -2.08 7.13 19.50
CA PHE A 342 -0.86 7.92 19.30
C PHE A 342 -1.05 9.39 19.69
N ILE A 343 -2.24 9.98 19.52
CA ILE A 343 -2.57 11.33 20.02
C ILE A 343 -2.51 11.35 21.56
N GLN A 344 -3.15 10.40 22.24
CA GLN A 344 -3.10 10.28 23.71
C GLN A 344 -1.65 10.14 24.20
N LYS A 345 -0.87 9.29 23.54
CA LYS A 345 0.55 9.12 23.85
C LYS A 345 1.32 10.43 23.68
N THR A 346 1.09 11.16 22.59
CA THR A 346 1.74 12.46 22.31
C THR A 346 1.35 13.51 23.35
N ALA A 347 0.05 13.60 23.69
CA ALA A 347 -0.46 14.49 24.72
C ALA A 347 0.25 14.26 26.06
N SER A 348 0.35 13.01 26.50
CA SER A 348 1.05 12.62 27.73
C SER A 348 2.55 12.98 27.67
N MET A 349 3.24 12.67 26.57
CA MET A 349 4.68 12.91 26.42
C MET A 349 5.02 14.41 26.39
N MET A 350 4.18 15.23 25.74
CA MET A 350 4.37 16.68 25.58
C MET A 350 3.74 17.50 26.70
N ARG A 351 3.01 16.86 27.62
CA ARG A 351 2.22 17.49 28.70
C ARG A 351 1.27 18.56 28.15
N MET A 352 0.53 18.18 27.12
CA MET A 352 -0.46 19.01 26.46
C MET A 352 -1.85 18.39 26.59
N ASP A 353 -2.87 19.23 26.38
CA ASP A 353 -4.25 18.78 26.33
C ASP A 353 -4.51 17.98 25.04
N GLU A 354 -5.17 16.82 25.14
CA GLU A 354 -5.48 15.93 24.02
C GLU A 354 -6.36 16.63 22.98
N ASP A 355 -7.31 17.46 23.43
CA ASP A 355 -8.24 18.20 22.56
C ASP A 355 -7.51 19.14 21.59
N VAL A 356 -6.37 19.74 22.01
CA VAL A 356 -5.57 20.63 21.16
C VAL A 356 -4.90 19.85 20.03
N LEU A 357 -4.40 18.66 20.33
CA LEU A 357 -3.77 17.79 19.33
C LEU A 357 -4.79 17.20 18.35
N LEU A 358 -5.98 16.84 18.84
CA LEU A 358 -7.10 16.37 18.01
C LEU A 358 -7.58 17.47 17.06
N ALA A 359 -7.67 18.72 17.52
CA ALA A 359 -8.03 19.86 16.68
C ALA A 359 -7.02 20.07 15.53
N GLU A 360 -5.71 19.97 15.81
CA GLU A 360 -4.69 20.10 14.78
C GLU A 360 -4.69 18.88 13.82
N LEU A 361 -4.93 17.65 14.32
CA LEU A 361 -5.10 16.47 13.50
C LEU A 361 -6.26 16.63 12.51
N ASN A 362 -7.43 17.05 13.00
CA ASN A 362 -8.60 17.28 12.17
C ASN A 362 -8.35 18.34 11.10
N LYS A 363 -7.66 19.43 11.46
CA LYS A 363 -7.28 20.48 10.50
C LYS A 363 -6.35 19.97 9.39
N ILE A 364 -5.41 19.06 9.71
CA ILE A 364 -4.53 18.42 8.71
C ILE A 364 -5.35 17.51 7.79
N GLN A 365 -6.25 16.71 8.35
CA GLN A 365 -7.12 15.81 7.57
C GLN A 365 -8.05 16.59 6.63
N LEU A 366 -8.67 17.66 7.10
CA LEU A 366 -9.51 18.55 6.28
C LEU A 366 -8.72 19.20 5.13
N LYS A 367 -7.46 19.60 5.38
CA LYS A 367 -6.58 20.13 4.33
C LYS A 367 -6.25 19.07 3.28
N LYS A 368 -5.98 17.82 3.69
CA LYS A 368 -5.75 16.70 2.76
C LYS A 368 -6.98 16.44 1.89
N MET A 369 -8.18 16.44 2.46
CA MET A 369 -9.44 16.26 1.73
C MET A 369 -9.70 17.41 0.73
N LYS A 370 -9.41 18.67 1.12
CA LYS A 370 -9.53 19.84 0.23
C LYS A 370 -8.44 19.89 -0.84
N GLY A 371 -7.21 19.45 -0.54
CA GLY A 371 -6.10 19.41 -1.49
C GLY A 371 -6.25 18.32 -2.55
N ALA A 372 -6.91 17.21 -2.23
CA ALA A 372 -7.21 16.15 -3.19
C ALA A 372 -8.22 16.60 -4.28
N SER A 373 -8.94 17.72 -4.06
CA SER A 373 -9.92 18.26 -5.02
C SER A 373 -9.34 19.36 -5.93
N ASN A 374 -8.08 19.79 -5.82
CA ASN A 374 -7.57 20.98 -6.49
C ASN A 374 -6.17 20.89 -7.12
N GLU A 375 -5.61 19.72 -7.35
CA GLU A 375 -4.44 19.60 -8.21
C GLU A 375 -4.83 18.91 -9.52
N PRO A 376 -4.79 19.61 -10.67
CA PRO A 376 -4.73 18.93 -11.95
C PRO A 376 -3.36 18.24 -12.02
N GLN A 377 -3.33 16.93 -11.80
CA GLN A 377 -2.18 16.13 -12.18
C GLN A 377 -1.93 16.38 -13.67
N GLN A 378 -0.86 17.09 -14.00
CA GLN A 378 -0.30 17.11 -15.34
C GLN A 378 0.25 15.72 -15.63
N ILE A 379 -0.63 14.84 -16.08
CA ILE A 379 -0.26 13.58 -16.68
C ILE A 379 0.49 13.93 -17.95
N SER A 380 1.74 13.48 -18.08
CA SER A 380 2.54 13.72 -19.28
C SER A 380 1.82 13.17 -20.52
N ALA A 381 1.99 13.81 -21.66
CA ALA A 381 1.35 13.42 -22.92
C ALA A 381 1.66 11.95 -23.33
N GLN A 382 2.72 11.35 -22.79
CA GLN A 382 3.08 9.94 -22.98
C GLN A 382 2.21 8.98 -22.15
N GLN A 383 1.86 9.34 -20.91
CA GLN A 383 0.93 8.53 -20.09
C GLN A 383 -0.50 8.56 -20.61
N TYR A 384 -0.89 9.66 -21.30
CA TYR A 384 -2.19 9.76 -21.97
C TYR A 384 -2.31 8.84 -23.19
N ALA A 385 -1.20 8.56 -23.88
CA ALA A 385 -1.20 7.67 -25.04
C ALA A 385 -1.32 6.18 -24.63
N GLU A 386 -0.65 5.77 -23.55
CA GLU A 386 -0.69 4.38 -23.06
C GLU A 386 -2.04 3.99 -22.45
N VAL A 387 -2.78 4.94 -21.84
CA VAL A 387 -4.11 4.69 -21.27
C VAL A 387 -5.19 4.69 -22.35
N ARG A 388 -4.96 5.40 -23.46
CA ARG A 388 -5.93 5.52 -24.56
C ARG A 388 -6.09 4.21 -25.35
N ASP A 389 -5.05 3.41 -25.44
CA ASP A 389 -5.07 2.13 -26.18
C ASP A 389 -5.68 0.96 -25.38
N LEU A 390 -6.02 1.18 -24.09
CA LEU A 390 -6.64 0.17 -23.21
C LEU A 390 -8.15 0.36 -23.00
N ILE A 391 -8.75 1.39 -23.59
CA ILE A 391 -10.19 1.68 -23.44
C ILE A 391 -10.82 1.62 -24.83
N GLU A 392 -11.56 0.54 -25.11
CA GLU A 392 -12.50 0.53 -26.23
C GLU A 392 -13.54 1.65 -26.05
N PRO A 393 -13.89 2.40 -27.11
CA PRO A 393 -14.80 3.53 -26.97
C PRO A 393 -16.24 3.05 -26.78
N VAL A 394 -16.73 3.11 -25.56
CA VAL A 394 -18.16 3.15 -25.30
C VAL A 394 -18.63 4.54 -25.70
N GLN A 395 -19.35 4.64 -26.80
CA GLN A 395 -20.04 5.86 -27.22
C GLN A 395 -21.13 6.20 -26.19
N GLY A 396 -20.96 7.30 -25.50
CA GLY A 396 -21.94 7.85 -24.58
C GLY A 396 -21.34 9.02 -23.81
N ASP A 397 -21.71 10.21 -24.25
CA ASP A 397 -21.39 11.50 -23.62
C ASP A 397 -21.93 11.53 -22.19
N GLN A 398 -21.08 11.28 -21.19
CA GLN A 398 -21.39 11.57 -19.79
C GLN A 398 -20.18 12.20 -19.12
N THR A 399 -20.29 13.51 -18.93
CA THR A 399 -19.51 14.26 -17.94
C THR A 399 -19.61 13.54 -16.60
N VAL A 400 -18.46 13.12 -16.04
CA VAL A 400 -18.40 12.55 -14.69
C VAL A 400 -18.68 13.68 -13.70
N GLU A 401 -19.95 13.86 -13.35
CA GLU A 401 -20.35 14.65 -12.19
C GLU A 401 -19.74 13.98 -10.94
N VAL A 402 -19.15 14.79 -10.07
CA VAL A 402 -18.73 14.39 -8.73
C VAL A 402 -19.96 13.79 -8.05
N GLN A 403 -20.00 12.46 -7.92
CA GLN A 403 -21.15 11.77 -7.36
C GLN A 403 -21.36 12.26 -5.93
N ASN A 404 -22.52 12.86 -5.70
CA ASN A 404 -22.91 13.43 -4.42
C ASN A 404 -22.91 12.32 -3.34
N LEU A 405 -22.40 12.63 -2.17
CA LEU A 405 -22.33 11.69 -1.03
C LEU A 405 -23.71 11.07 -0.71
N ALA A 406 -24.80 11.82 -0.95
CA ALA A 406 -26.18 11.36 -0.82
C ALA A 406 -26.50 10.17 -1.74
N TYR A 407 -25.95 10.14 -2.96
CA TYR A 407 -26.20 9.08 -3.93
C TYR A 407 -25.95 7.67 -3.37
N TYR A 408 -24.83 7.47 -2.68
CA TYR A 408 -24.49 6.14 -2.14
C TYR A 408 -25.40 5.73 -0.99
N GLN A 409 -25.89 6.66 -0.19
CA GLN A 409 -26.80 6.35 0.91
C GLN A 409 -28.23 6.10 0.39
N GLU A 410 -28.66 6.85 -0.62
CA GLU A 410 -29.91 6.60 -1.36
C GLU A 410 -29.86 5.24 -2.06
N LEU A 411 -28.73 4.93 -2.72
CA LEU A 411 -28.50 3.64 -3.40
C LEU A 411 -28.67 2.46 -2.44
N GLU A 412 -28.09 2.57 -1.23
CA GLU A 412 -28.19 1.51 -0.23
C GLU A 412 -29.62 1.34 0.31
N CYS A 413 -30.37 2.45 0.50
CA CYS A 413 -31.79 2.36 0.83
C CYS A 413 -32.58 1.61 -0.25
N VAL A 414 -32.34 1.96 -1.52
CA VAL A 414 -33.02 1.33 -2.67
C VAL A 414 -32.61 -0.13 -2.81
N ARG A 415 -31.33 -0.47 -2.58
CA ARG A 415 -30.82 -1.85 -2.56
C ARG A 415 -31.57 -2.70 -1.51
N LEU A 416 -31.72 -2.18 -0.32
CA LEU A 416 -32.44 -2.87 0.76
C LEU A 416 -33.92 -3.04 0.43
N MET A 417 -34.56 -2.02 -0.17
CA MET A 417 -35.97 -2.10 -0.59
C MET A 417 -36.19 -3.15 -1.70
N ILE A 418 -35.31 -3.21 -2.71
CA ILE A 418 -35.44 -4.14 -3.83
C ILE A 418 -35.16 -5.58 -3.40
N ASN A 419 -34.03 -5.82 -2.73
CA ASN A 419 -33.57 -7.17 -2.44
C ASN A 419 -34.27 -7.78 -1.22
N TYR A 420 -34.48 -7.00 -0.17
CA TYR A 420 -34.97 -7.47 1.13
C TYR A 420 -36.29 -6.83 1.59
N GLY A 421 -36.89 -5.95 0.80
CA GLY A 421 -38.07 -5.17 1.17
C GLY A 421 -39.25 -6.00 1.68
N HIS A 422 -39.40 -7.23 1.20
CA HIS A 422 -40.48 -8.17 1.55
C HIS A 422 -40.19 -9.00 2.81
N LEU A 423 -38.97 -9.00 3.33
CA LEU A 423 -38.57 -9.72 4.54
C LEU A 423 -38.95 -8.96 5.80
N GLU A 424 -39.27 -9.67 6.87
CA GLU A 424 -39.51 -9.06 8.19
C GLU A 424 -38.19 -8.57 8.78
N ILE A 425 -38.19 -7.32 9.26
CA ILE A 425 -36.98 -6.67 9.78
C ILE A 425 -36.51 -7.31 11.09
N ASN A 426 -37.44 -7.66 11.96
CA ASN A 426 -37.21 -8.36 13.22
C ASN A 426 -38.42 -9.25 13.56
N PRO A 427 -38.46 -10.54 13.13
CA PRO A 427 -39.60 -11.41 13.35
C PRO A 427 -39.95 -11.65 14.82
N THR A 428 -38.97 -11.45 15.73
CA THR A 428 -39.14 -11.74 17.16
C THR A 428 -39.73 -10.55 17.92
N GLN A 429 -39.32 -9.32 17.61
CA GLN A 429 -39.71 -8.12 18.34
C GLN A 429 -40.80 -7.32 17.64
N ALA A 430 -40.84 -7.35 16.30
CA ALA A 430 -41.80 -6.63 15.47
C ALA A 430 -42.38 -7.55 14.37
N PRO A 431 -43.17 -8.58 14.71
CA PRO A 431 -43.73 -9.50 13.72
C PRO A 431 -44.65 -8.75 12.76
N GLY A 432 -44.49 -9.02 11.45
CA GLY A 432 -45.26 -8.39 10.37
C GLY A 432 -44.70 -7.06 9.86
N LEU A 433 -43.67 -6.46 10.51
CA LEU A 433 -43.01 -5.28 10.02
C LEU A 433 -41.91 -5.67 8.99
N THR A 434 -42.15 -5.37 7.73
CA THR A 434 -41.14 -5.67 6.69
C THR A 434 -40.15 -4.51 6.51
N VAL A 435 -38.99 -4.81 5.90
CA VAL A 435 -37.90 -3.84 5.64
C VAL A 435 -38.44 -2.65 4.85
N VAL A 436 -39.29 -2.88 3.82
CA VAL A 436 -39.85 -1.77 3.03
C VAL A 436 -40.77 -0.89 3.87
N HIS A 437 -41.59 -1.47 4.73
CA HIS A 437 -42.47 -0.70 5.65
C HIS A 437 -41.64 0.15 6.61
N TYR A 438 -40.65 -0.43 7.24
CA TYR A 438 -39.74 0.30 8.14
C TYR A 438 -39.02 1.45 7.44
N LEU A 439 -38.44 1.20 6.24
CA LEU A 439 -37.72 2.23 5.50
C LEU A 439 -38.63 3.37 5.04
N ILE A 440 -39.89 3.08 4.61
CA ILE A 440 -40.85 4.12 4.22
C ILE A 440 -41.22 5.00 5.41
N ASP A 441 -41.49 4.42 6.57
CA ASP A 441 -41.82 5.16 7.79
C ASP A 441 -40.63 6.03 8.26
N GLU A 442 -39.43 5.48 8.30
CA GLU A 442 -38.24 6.21 8.71
C GLU A 442 -37.78 7.28 7.70
N LEU A 443 -38.11 7.13 6.42
CA LEU A 443 -37.81 8.10 5.38
C LEU A 443 -38.95 9.11 5.16
N GLU A 444 -39.96 9.14 6.02
CA GLU A 444 -41.02 10.15 5.94
C GLU A 444 -40.43 11.55 6.07
N GLY A 445 -40.77 12.43 5.12
CA GLY A 445 -40.20 13.80 5.03
C GLY A 445 -38.82 13.89 4.40
N THR A 446 -38.16 12.77 4.07
CA THR A 446 -36.88 12.76 3.35
C THR A 446 -37.11 12.77 1.85
N VAL A 447 -36.46 13.70 1.12
CA VAL A 447 -36.55 13.80 -0.34
C VAL A 447 -35.25 13.31 -0.96
N PHE A 448 -35.32 12.22 -1.71
CA PHE A 448 -34.17 11.73 -2.49
C PHE A 448 -33.80 12.72 -3.58
N GLN A 449 -32.51 12.79 -3.90
CA GLN A 449 -31.97 13.69 -4.92
C GLN A 449 -31.82 13.00 -6.29
N THR A 450 -31.69 11.66 -6.31
CA THR A 450 -31.47 10.87 -7.51
C THR A 450 -32.81 10.54 -8.20
N PRO A 451 -33.08 10.99 -9.45
CA PRO A 451 -34.38 10.82 -10.10
C PRO A 451 -34.86 9.35 -10.20
N LEU A 452 -33.96 8.42 -10.50
CA LEU A 452 -34.29 7.00 -10.56
C LEU A 452 -34.73 6.46 -9.19
N PHE A 453 -34.04 6.85 -8.14
CA PHE A 453 -34.33 6.37 -6.78
C PHE A 453 -35.63 6.95 -6.23
N ILE A 454 -35.98 8.19 -6.62
CA ILE A 454 -37.29 8.80 -6.33
C ILE A 454 -38.40 7.92 -6.92
N ARG A 455 -38.30 7.53 -8.20
CA ARG A 455 -39.30 6.67 -8.86
C ARG A 455 -39.44 5.32 -8.18
N ILE A 456 -38.34 4.68 -7.79
CA ILE A 456 -38.37 3.40 -7.07
C ILE A 456 -38.99 3.57 -5.68
N LEU A 457 -38.64 4.62 -4.95
CA LEU A 457 -39.25 4.91 -3.65
C LEU A 457 -40.76 5.16 -3.77
N ASP A 458 -41.19 5.89 -4.80
CA ASP A 458 -42.62 6.13 -5.04
C ASP A 458 -43.39 4.86 -5.40
N LEU A 459 -42.79 3.92 -6.14
CA LEU A 459 -43.34 2.60 -6.37
C LEU A 459 -43.48 1.82 -5.07
N CYS A 460 -42.47 1.84 -4.21
CA CYS A 460 -42.55 1.21 -2.88
C CYS A 460 -43.65 1.83 -2.01
N LYS A 461 -43.83 3.15 -2.05
CA LYS A 461 -44.92 3.85 -1.33
C LYS A 461 -46.30 3.48 -1.87
N GLN A 462 -46.46 3.31 -3.19
CA GLN A 462 -47.72 2.86 -3.79
C GLN A 462 -48.06 1.42 -3.38
N GLU A 463 -47.09 0.51 -3.39
CA GLU A 463 -47.30 -0.86 -2.92
C GLU A 463 -47.57 -0.90 -1.40
N PHE A 464 -46.91 -0.08 -0.61
CA PHE A 464 -47.18 0.10 0.81
C PHE A 464 -48.64 0.54 1.08
N ALA A 465 -49.10 1.57 0.35
CA ALA A 465 -50.48 2.06 0.46
C ALA A 465 -51.52 0.96 0.09
N ALA A 466 -51.14 0.01 -0.76
CA ALA A 466 -51.92 -1.19 -1.11
C ALA A 466 -51.73 -2.35 -0.14
N GLN A 467 -51.04 -2.16 0.98
CA GLN A 467 -50.69 -3.17 1.97
C GLN A 467 -49.91 -4.35 1.39
N ARG A 468 -49.01 -4.10 0.47
CA ARG A 468 -48.17 -5.12 -0.18
C ARG A 468 -46.69 -4.75 0.02
N ALA A 469 -45.88 -5.77 0.31
CA ALA A 469 -44.44 -5.65 0.30
C ALA A 469 -43.88 -6.19 -1.02
N PRO A 470 -43.33 -5.35 -1.92
CA PRO A 470 -42.86 -5.82 -3.22
C PRO A 470 -41.67 -6.78 -3.05
N LYS A 471 -41.73 -7.90 -3.80
CA LYS A 471 -40.62 -8.86 -3.90
C LYS A 471 -39.65 -8.43 -4.99
N PRO A 472 -38.40 -8.94 -5.01
CA PRO A 472 -37.41 -8.63 -6.04
C PRO A 472 -37.96 -8.79 -7.47
N ASP A 473 -38.76 -9.83 -7.74
CA ASP A 473 -39.36 -10.09 -9.06
C ASP A 473 -40.22 -8.92 -9.58
N PHE A 474 -40.84 -8.14 -8.68
CA PHE A 474 -41.64 -6.95 -9.05
C PHE A 474 -40.78 -5.91 -9.78
N PHE A 475 -39.56 -5.72 -9.35
CA PHE A 475 -38.61 -4.77 -9.93
C PHE A 475 -37.86 -5.36 -11.12
N LEU A 476 -37.50 -6.65 -11.07
CA LEU A 476 -36.78 -7.35 -12.15
C LEU A 476 -37.61 -7.48 -13.44
N HIS A 477 -38.95 -7.46 -13.33
CA HIS A 477 -39.87 -7.55 -14.46
C HIS A 477 -40.69 -6.24 -14.66
N HIS A 478 -40.19 -5.12 -14.15
CA HIS A 478 -40.88 -3.84 -14.25
C HIS A 478 -40.94 -3.32 -15.70
N ALA A 479 -42.03 -2.65 -16.06
CA ALA A 479 -42.24 -2.14 -17.42
C ALA A 479 -41.31 -0.97 -17.81
N ASP A 480 -40.78 -0.23 -16.84
CA ASP A 480 -39.77 0.80 -17.02
C ASP A 480 -38.40 0.12 -17.15
N GLU A 481 -37.77 0.22 -18.34
CA GLU A 481 -36.49 -0.41 -18.66
C GLU A 481 -35.33 0.05 -17.77
N GLU A 482 -35.35 1.30 -17.31
CA GLU A 482 -34.31 1.85 -16.43
C GLU A 482 -34.37 1.25 -15.03
N ILE A 483 -35.59 1.10 -14.47
CA ILE A 483 -35.83 0.43 -13.19
C ILE A 483 -35.47 -1.05 -13.29
N GLN A 484 -35.87 -1.72 -14.38
CA GLN A 484 -35.55 -3.12 -14.62
C GLN A 484 -34.04 -3.35 -14.70
N SER A 485 -33.34 -2.61 -15.55
CA SER A 485 -31.89 -2.74 -15.74
C SER A 485 -31.12 -2.46 -14.46
N PHE A 486 -31.52 -1.41 -13.73
CA PHE A 486 -30.91 -1.08 -12.43
C PHE A 486 -31.13 -2.20 -11.41
N SER A 487 -32.36 -2.75 -11.33
CA SER A 487 -32.71 -3.81 -10.39
C SER A 487 -31.94 -5.12 -10.67
N ILE A 488 -31.74 -5.47 -11.94
CA ILE A 488 -30.90 -6.62 -12.33
C ILE A 488 -29.47 -6.41 -11.85
N ASN A 489 -28.91 -5.23 -12.07
CA ASN A 489 -27.53 -4.93 -11.67
C ASN A 489 -27.31 -4.98 -10.15
N ILE A 490 -28.28 -4.50 -9.36
CA ILE A 490 -28.15 -4.41 -7.90
C ILE A 490 -28.53 -5.71 -7.20
N SER A 491 -29.31 -6.59 -7.85
CA SER A 491 -29.70 -7.90 -7.33
C SER A 491 -28.71 -9.02 -7.71
N SER A 492 -27.78 -8.76 -8.64
CA SER A 492 -26.74 -9.72 -8.97
C SER A 492 -25.65 -9.68 -7.90
N ASP A 493 -25.57 -10.68 -7.05
CA ASP A 493 -24.48 -10.87 -6.10
C ASP A 493 -23.16 -11.04 -6.84
N LYS A 494 -22.31 -10.02 -6.77
CA LYS A 494 -20.96 -10.08 -7.34
C LYS A 494 -20.06 -11.08 -6.59
N HIS A 495 -20.38 -11.41 -5.33
CA HIS A 495 -19.62 -12.34 -4.50
C HIS A 495 -20.57 -13.08 -3.54
N SER A 496 -20.70 -14.39 -3.69
CA SER A 496 -21.36 -15.26 -2.69
C SER A 496 -20.33 -15.75 -1.68
N VAL A 497 -20.67 -15.68 -0.39
CA VAL A 497 -19.85 -16.30 0.66
C VAL A 497 -19.92 -17.82 0.51
N SER A 498 -18.77 -18.48 0.30
CA SER A 498 -18.71 -19.92 0.21
C SER A 498 -19.18 -20.57 1.51
N SER A 499 -20.08 -21.56 1.44
CA SER A 499 -20.52 -22.36 2.59
C SER A 499 -19.37 -23.07 3.32
N GLU A 500 -18.23 -23.26 2.65
CA GLU A 500 -17.04 -23.90 3.23
C GLU A 500 -16.40 -23.09 4.37
N TRP A 501 -16.64 -21.77 4.44
CA TRP A 501 -16.14 -20.93 5.54
C TRP A 501 -16.76 -21.34 6.87
N LYS A 502 -18.05 -21.66 6.88
CA LYS A 502 -18.78 -22.11 8.06
C LYS A 502 -18.43 -23.57 8.40
N ASP A 503 -18.38 -24.45 7.38
CA ASP A 503 -18.29 -25.90 7.59
C ASP A 503 -16.86 -26.38 7.83
N LYS A 504 -15.84 -25.72 7.23
CA LYS A 504 -14.42 -26.12 7.37
C LYS A 504 -13.58 -25.25 8.31
N HIS A 505 -13.97 -23.99 8.51
CA HIS A 505 -13.15 -23.03 9.25
C HIS A 505 -13.82 -22.47 10.51
N GLU A 506 -15.06 -22.90 10.80
CA GLU A 506 -15.87 -22.41 11.94
C GLU A 506 -16.03 -20.86 11.97
N ILE A 507 -15.79 -20.20 10.82
CA ILE A 507 -15.93 -18.75 10.70
C ILE A 507 -17.37 -18.45 10.28
N ARG A 508 -18.14 -17.88 11.21
CA ARG A 508 -19.50 -17.39 10.94
C ARG A 508 -19.42 -16.00 10.32
N VAL A 509 -19.76 -15.91 9.03
CA VAL A 509 -19.96 -14.63 8.35
C VAL A 509 -21.47 -14.37 8.38
N ASN A 510 -21.90 -13.30 9.05
CA ASN A 510 -23.30 -12.90 9.05
C ASN A 510 -23.69 -12.45 7.64
N THR A 511 -24.83 -12.94 7.16
CA THR A 511 -25.41 -12.49 5.87
C THR A 511 -26.20 -11.20 6.09
N ASP A 512 -26.46 -10.45 5.00
CA ASP A 512 -27.32 -9.25 5.06
C ASP A 512 -28.68 -9.57 5.68
N GLU A 513 -29.25 -10.75 5.39
CA GLU A 513 -30.53 -11.20 5.93
C GLU A 513 -30.52 -11.38 7.46
N GLU A 514 -29.39 -11.80 8.04
CA GLU A 514 -29.23 -11.94 9.48
C GLU A 514 -29.05 -10.57 10.20
N MET A 515 -28.74 -9.51 9.45
CA MET A 515 -28.42 -8.17 9.97
C MET A 515 -29.36 -7.07 9.47
N LEU A 516 -30.52 -7.41 8.90
CA LEU A 516 -31.43 -6.44 8.25
C LEU A 516 -31.82 -5.27 9.14
N GLU A 517 -32.11 -5.50 10.43
CA GLU A 517 -32.46 -4.43 11.38
C GLU A 517 -31.32 -3.42 11.54
N ASP A 518 -30.12 -3.91 11.80
CA ASP A 518 -28.93 -3.05 12.00
C ASP A 518 -28.54 -2.33 10.71
N LEU A 519 -28.61 -3.00 9.55
CA LEU A 519 -28.32 -2.43 8.24
C LEU A 519 -29.32 -1.32 7.87
N ALA A 520 -30.62 -1.57 8.01
CA ALA A 520 -31.67 -0.61 7.68
C ALA A 520 -31.56 0.62 8.59
N TYR A 521 -31.44 0.40 9.91
CA TYR A 521 -31.33 1.48 10.90
C TYR A 521 -30.10 2.35 10.65
N LYS A 522 -28.91 1.76 10.55
CA LYS A 522 -27.68 2.50 10.33
C LYS A 522 -27.67 3.23 8.98
N ASN A 523 -28.29 2.66 7.96
CA ASN A 523 -28.34 3.31 6.66
C ASN A 523 -29.25 4.55 6.67
N VAL A 524 -30.41 4.50 7.33
CA VAL A 524 -31.29 5.65 7.53
C VAL A 524 -30.56 6.75 8.31
N LEU A 525 -29.83 6.42 9.38
CA LEU A 525 -29.05 7.39 10.14
C LEU A 525 -27.96 8.04 9.29
N ARG A 526 -27.25 7.27 8.46
CA ARG A 526 -26.23 7.82 7.55
C ARG A 526 -26.83 8.74 6.51
N LEU A 527 -27.97 8.39 5.94
CA LEU A 527 -28.68 9.25 4.98
C LEU A 527 -29.13 10.56 5.63
N ARG A 528 -29.76 10.48 6.81
CA ARG A 528 -30.15 11.65 7.60
C ARG A 528 -28.95 12.54 7.94
N LYS A 529 -27.81 11.93 8.27
CA LYS A 529 -26.58 12.69 8.52
C LYS A 529 -26.14 13.48 7.30
N VAL A 530 -26.09 12.85 6.12
CA VAL A 530 -25.66 13.50 4.88
C VAL A 530 -26.56 14.68 4.54
N TYR A 531 -27.87 14.53 4.64
CA TYR A 531 -28.79 15.64 4.38
C TYR A 531 -28.72 16.75 5.42
N ASN A 532 -28.57 16.39 6.70
CA ASN A 532 -28.36 17.36 7.75
C ASN A 532 -27.05 18.16 7.55
N ASP A 533 -25.99 17.50 7.13
CA ASP A 533 -24.69 18.14 6.86
C ASP A 533 -24.77 19.05 5.64
N GLN A 534 -25.52 18.68 4.57
CA GLN A 534 -25.79 19.55 3.43
C GLN A 534 -26.59 20.80 3.83
N HIS A 535 -27.66 20.62 4.59
CA HIS A 535 -28.49 21.73 5.07
C HIS A 535 -27.72 22.66 6.01
N LEU A 536 -26.84 22.10 6.84
CA LEU A 536 -25.96 22.86 7.72
C LEU A 536 -24.97 23.73 6.93
N GLN A 537 -24.45 23.25 5.78
CA GLN A 537 -23.62 24.05 4.88
C GLN A 537 -24.41 25.19 4.22
N GLU A 538 -25.66 24.97 3.84
CA GLU A 538 -26.53 26.01 3.30
C GLU A 538 -26.82 27.10 4.32
N VAL A 539 -27.12 26.71 5.57
CA VAL A 539 -27.38 27.64 6.66
C VAL A 539 -26.12 28.43 7.03
N LEU A 540 -24.93 27.79 7.05
CA LEU A 540 -23.65 28.49 7.21
C LEU A 540 -23.41 29.52 6.11
N SER A 541 -23.66 29.16 4.84
CA SER A 541 -23.51 30.09 3.72
C SER A 541 -24.47 31.28 3.83
N LYS A 542 -25.69 31.07 4.36
CA LYS A 542 -26.64 32.15 4.68
C LYS A 542 -26.13 33.04 5.81
N LEU A 543 -25.62 32.49 6.89
CA LEU A 543 -25.03 33.24 8.00
C LEU A 543 -23.86 34.12 7.54
N ASP A 544 -22.98 33.60 6.68
CA ASP A 544 -21.84 34.36 6.15
C ASP A 544 -22.27 35.51 5.22
N SER A 545 -23.45 35.41 4.61
CA SER A 545 -24.01 36.44 3.69
C SER A 545 -24.83 37.53 4.40
N LEU A 546 -25.27 37.31 5.66
CA LEU A 546 -26.08 38.24 6.42
C LEU A 546 -25.23 39.30 7.17
N GLN A 547 -25.73 40.53 7.24
CA GLN A 547 -25.12 41.57 8.08
C GLN A 547 -25.51 41.36 9.56
N ALA A 548 -24.60 41.70 10.48
CA ALA A 548 -24.75 41.44 11.91
C ALA A 548 -26.03 41.99 12.56
N ASP A 549 -26.64 43.04 11.98
CA ASP A 549 -27.88 43.68 12.45
C ASP A 549 -29.14 43.25 11.68
N SER A 550 -29.08 42.20 10.87
CA SER A 550 -30.22 41.71 10.11
C SER A 550 -31.29 41.08 11.04
N PRO A 551 -32.58 41.43 10.85
CA PRO A 551 -33.66 40.82 11.67
C PRO A 551 -33.83 39.30 11.42
N GLU A 552 -33.20 38.74 10.36
CA GLU A 552 -33.21 37.31 10.04
C GLU A 552 -32.10 36.53 10.74
N MET A 553 -31.09 37.20 11.31
CA MET A 553 -29.91 36.59 11.91
C MET A 553 -30.26 35.60 13.04
N ASP A 554 -31.17 36.02 13.96
CA ASP A 554 -31.58 35.19 15.09
C ASP A 554 -32.28 33.89 14.64
N GLY A 555 -33.10 33.96 13.59
CA GLY A 555 -33.79 32.81 13.02
C GLY A 555 -32.83 31.80 12.41
N VAL A 556 -31.87 32.28 11.61
CA VAL A 556 -30.86 31.44 10.95
C VAL A 556 -29.88 30.83 11.96
N LEU A 557 -29.53 31.56 13.01
CA LEU A 557 -28.68 31.05 14.09
C LEU A 557 -29.39 29.95 14.92
N LEU A 558 -30.69 30.11 15.16
CA LEU A 558 -31.49 29.09 15.85
C LEU A 558 -31.61 27.80 15.02
N GLU A 559 -31.76 27.92 13.71
CA GLU A 559 -31.76 26.80 12.76
C GLU A 559 -30.41 26.10 12.76
N PHE A 560 -29.30 26.84 12.70
CA PHE A 560 -27.95 26.31 12.82
C PHE A 560 -27.75 25.49 14.09
N LEU A 561 -28.13 26.01 15.25
CA LEU A 561 -28.00 25.32 16.52
C LEU A 561 -28.83 24.03 16.56
N ARG A 562 -30.04 24.04 15.99
CA ARG A 562 -30.89 22.84 15.89
C ARG A 562 -30.26 21.77 15.01
N LEU A 563 -29.70 22.13 13.85
CA LEU A 563 -29.04 21.21 12.96
C LEU A 563 -27.78 20.61 13.59
N LYS A 564 -27.04 21.38 14.36
CA LYS A 564 -25.89 20.93 15.13
C LYS A 564 -26.27 19.91 16.22
N GLU A 565 -27.40 20.12 16.89
CA GLU A 565 -27.90 19.16 17.89
C GLU A 565 -28.34 17.84 17.22
N ILE A 566 -29.00 17.90 16.06
CA ILE A 566 -29.35 16.71 15.25
C ILE A 566 -28.09 15.98 14.81
N GLN A 567 -27.07 16.68 14.29
CA GLN A 567 -25.78 16.11 13.89
C GLN A 567 -25.12 15.36 15.04
N LYS A 568 -25.16 15.97 16.24
CA LYS A 568 -24.62 15.37 17.47
C LYS A 568 -25.31 14.05 17.81
N ASN A 569 -26.64 14.04 17.82
CA ASN A 569 -27.43 12.87 18.20
C ASN A 569 -27.20 11.71 17.20
N ILE A 570 -27.25 11.99 15.90
CA ILE A 570 -27.00 10.98 14.85
C ILE A 570 -25.57 10.42 14.98
N SER A 571 -24.59 11.28 15.24
CA SER A 571 -23.18 10.85 15.39
C SER A 571 -22.97 9.98 16.62
N GLN A 572 -23.65 10.24 17.72
CA GLN A 572 -23.62 9.40 18.93
C GLN A 572 -24.20 8.01 18.66
N GLU A 573 -25.34 7.93 17.96
CA GLU A 573 -25.99 6.65 17.63
C GLU A 573 -25.20 5.83 16.61
N LEU A 574 -24.52 6.48 15.66
CA LEU A 574 -23.62 5.82 14.71
C LEU A 574 -22.28 5.41 15.33
N GLY A 575 -21.98 5.83 16.57
CA GLY A 575 -20.67 5.64 17.20
C GLY A 575 -19.56 6.42 16.48
N THR A 576 -19.92 7.48 15.74
CA THR A 576 -18.97 8.35 15.05
C THR A 576 -18.64 9.57 15.90
N VAL A 577 -17.36 10.03 15.84
CA VAL A 577 -16.90 11.19 16.61
C VAL A 577 -17.62 12.45 16.14
N ILE A 578 -18.14 13.23 17.10
CA ILE A 578 -18.83 14.51 16.84
C ILE A 578 -17.76 15.57 16.60
N GLU A 579 -17.76 16.20 15.43
CA GLU A 579 -17.07 17.47 15.23
C GLU A 579 -17.78 18.55 16.10
N LYS A 580 -17.04 19.12 17.08
CA LYS A 580 -17.49 20.27 17.86
C LYS A 580 -17.40 21.55 17.05
#